data_967dff52c0274030c462c1edd5381157
#
_entry.id   967dff52c0274030c462c1edd5381157
#
_cell.length_a   1.000
_cell.length_b   1.000
_cell.length_c   1.000
_cell.angle_alpha   90.00
_cell.angle_beta   90.00
_cell.angle_gamma   90.00
#
_symmetry.space_group_name_H-M   'P 1'
#
loop_
_entity.id
_entity.type
_entity.pdbx_description
1 polymer ?
#
loop_
_entity_poly.entity_id
_entity_poly.type
_entity_poly.pdbx_seq_one_letter_code
_entity_poly.pdbx_strand_id
1 'polypeptide(L)'
;DVVIHAATHYKKVHCFEDLENFSNSNILFGNIILENLNKMGVKKFINFSTVWEDFNAINENPYNLYSAYKNAFSKIVNFYKKNNKLIKFYDLMISDTFGNNDNRYKIINNLKKNYKNNKPTKIISKNLSINLLNIRDIEKATSILINNEIKPKRYLLKNSKNTKIKSLINQFNKLNKKKIKISWGSKK
;
A
#
# COMPACT_ATOMS: atom_id res chain seq x y z
N ASP A 1 -2.91 18.26 -17.16
CA ASP A 1 -2.57 18.10 -15.76
C ASP A 1 -2.75 16.66 -15.29
N VAL A 2 -2.12 16.31 -14.15
CA VAL A 2 -2.16 14.97 -13.54
C VAL A 2 -2.63 15.07 -12.10
N VAL A 3 -3.57 14.23 -11.71
CA VAL A 3 -3.98 14.05 -10.31
C VAL A 3 -3.45 12.72 -9.78
N ILE A 4 -2.78 12.75 -8.63
CA ILE A 4 -2.30 11.58 -7.90
C ILE A 4 -3.11 11.46 -6.61
N HIS A 5 -3.95 10.43 -6.51
CA HIS A 5 -4.78 10.17 -5.34
C HIS A 5 -4.10 9.16 -4.42
N ALA A 6 -3.41 9.68 -3.40
CA ALA A 6 -2.72 8.88 -2.39
C ALA A 6 -3.31 9.05 -0.98
N ALA A 7 -4.31 9.94 -0.83
CA ALA A 7 -4.98 10.17 0.44
C ALA A 7 -5.71 8.91 0.93
N THR A 8 -5.57 8.60 2.20
CA THR A 8 -6.24 7.44 2.81
C THR A 8 -6.17 7.49 4.34
N HIS A 9 -7.25 7.10 4.98
CA HIS A 9 -7.22 6.71 6.39
C HIS A 9 -6.84 5.23 6.48
N TYR A 10 -5.82 4.91 7.28
CA TYR A 10 -5.32 3.54 7.45
C TYR A 10 -5.36 3.08 8.90
N LYS A 11 -6.05 1.99 9.13
CA LYS A 11 -5.98 1.21 10.38
C LYS A 11 -5.90 -0.28 10.05
N LYS A 12 -5.00 -0.99 10.72
CA LYS A 12 -4.91 -2.45 10.57
C LYS A 12 -6.08 -3.16 11.25
N VAL A 13 -6.42 -2.71 12.45
CA VAL A 13 -7.60 -3.10 13.23
C VAL A 13 -8.37 -1.82 13.48
N HIS A 14 -9.65 -1.81 13.16
CA HIS A 14 -10.53 -0.65 13.31
C HIS A 14 -11.42 -0.79 14.55
N CYS A 15 -11.97 0.32 15.00
CA CYS A 15 -13.06 0.43 15.95
C CYS A 15 -14.22 1.21 15.31
N PHE A 16 -15.34 1.32 16.00
CA PHE A 16 -16.54 1.99 15.46
C PHE A 16 -16.27 3.45 15.09
N GLU A 17 -15.49 4.16 15.90
CA GLU A 17 -15.14 5.58 15.71
C GLU A 17 -14.29 5.84 14.46
N ASP A 18 -13.66 4.80 13.90
CA ASP A 18 -12.89 4.91 12.66
C ASP A 18 -13.76 4.94 11.39
N LEU A 19 -15.04 4.55 11.46
CA LEU A 19 -15.91 4.37 10.29
C LEU A 19 -16.12 5.68 9.51
N GLU A 20 -16.35 6.77 10.21
CA GLU A 20 -16.50 8.09 9.59
C GLU A 20 -15.22 8.50 8.83
N ASN A 21 -14.05 8.35 9.48
CA ASN A 21 -12.77 8.65 8.86
C ASN A 21 -12.48 7.76 7.64
N PHE A 22 -12.86 6.48 7.69
CA PHE A 22 -12.76 5.60 6.53
C PHE A 22 -13.64 6.08 5.37
N SER A 23 -14.91 6.41 5.66
CA SER A 23 -15.85 6.87 4.65
C SER A 23 -15.41 8.20 4.03
N ASN A 24 -15.04 9.17 4.86
CA ASN A 24 -14.66 10.51 4.43
C ASN A 24 -13.35 10.48 3.63
N SER A 25 -12.29 9.83 4.15
CA SER A 25 -10.96 9.85 3.52
C SER A 25 -10.84 8.89 2.34
N ASN A 26 -11.47 7.69 2.42
CA ASN A 26 -11.21 6.64 1.44
C ASN A 26 -12.28 6.57 0.35
N ILE A 27 -13.42 7.22 0.52
CA ILE A 27 -14.51 7.26 -0.47
C ILE A 27 -14.88 8.69 -0.84
N LEU A 28 -15.43 9.46 0.10
CA LEU A 28 -16.04 10.77 -0.21
C LEU A 28 -15.02 11.75 -0.81
N PHE A 29 -13.84 11.88 -0.20
CA PHE A 29 -12.80 12.76 -0.69
C PHE A 29 -12.38 12.41 -2.13
N GLY A 30 -12.17 11.12 -2.42
CA GLY A 30 -11.83 10.65 -3.76
C GLY A 30 -12.95 10.89 -4.77
N ASN A 31 -14.23 10.73 -4.38
CA ASN A 31 -15.38 10.99 -5.22
C ASN A 31 -15.47 12.48 -5.60
N ILE A 32 -15.26 13.38 -4.64
CA ILE A 32 -15.23 14.83 -4.91
C ILE A 32 -14.16 15.17 -5.95
N ILE A 33 -12.98 14.55 -5.86
CA ILE A 33 -11.93 14.73 -6.88
C ILE A 33 -12.40 14.21 -8.24
N LEU A 34 -12.92 12.97 -8.29
CA LEU A 34 -13.34 12.33 -9.55
C LEU A 34 -14.42 13.13 -10.29
N GLU A 35 -15.40 13.70 -9.57
CA GLU A 35 -16.43 14.56 -10.13
C GLU A 35 -15.87 15.85 -10.77
N ASN A 36 -14.78 16.36 -10.27
CA ASN A 36 -14.20 17.63 -10.72
C ASN A 36 -13.06 17.46 -11.73
N LEU A 37 -12.62 16.25 -12.08
CA LEU A 37 -11.48 16.03 -12.99
C LEU A 37 -11.61 16.74 -14.34
N ASN A 38 -12.79 16.74 -14.96
CA ASN A 38 -13.02 17.41 -16.23
C ASN A 38 -12.93 18.94 -16.10
N LYS A 39 -13.53 19.51 -15.06
CA LYS A 39 -13.49 20.96 -14.78
C LYS A 39 -12.07 21.44 -14.52
N MET A 40 -11.24 20.57 -13.93
CA MET A 40 -9.83 20.86 -13.61
C MET A 40 -8.89 20.64 -14.83
N GLY A 41 -9.39 20.21 -15.98
CA GLY A 41 -8.57 19.94 -17.17
C GLY A 41 -7.59 18.77 -17.00
N VAL A 42 -7.90 17.82 -16.13
CA VAL A 42 -7.04 16.67 -15.82
C VAL A 42 -6.97 15.71 -17.00
N LYS A 43 -5.78 15.27 -17.35
CA LYS A 43 -5.52 14.29 -18.43
C LYS A 43 -5.21 12.90 -17.90
N LYS A 44 -4.63 12.80 -16.72
CA LYS A 44 -4.28 11.54 -16.08
C LYS A 44 -4.72 11.52 -14.62
N PHE A 45 -5.37 10.45 -14.19
CA PHE A 45 -5.71 10.17 -12.79
C PHE A 45 -5.01 8.89 -12.34
N ILE A 46 -4.18 8.98 -11.31
CA ILE A 46 -3.41 7.86 -10.76
C ILE A 46 -3.91 7.59 -9.34
N ASN A 47 -4.58 6.44 -9.15
CA ASN A 47 -5.01 5.98 -7.84
C ASN A 47 -4.00 4.99 -7.23
N PHE A 48 -3.74 5.11 -5.92
CA PHE A 48 -3.01 4.09 -5.18
C PHE A 48 -3.96 3.14 -4.47
N SER A 49 -3.92 1.87 -4.85
CA SER A 49 -4.63 0.77 -4.21
C SER A 49 -3.66 -0.19 -3.50
N THR A 50 -4.10 -1.33 -3.02
CA THR A 50 -3.28 -2.23 -2.20
C THR A 50 -3.47 -3.70 -2.59
N VAL A 51 -2.40 -4.50 -2.53
CA VAL A 51 -2.48 -5.96 -2.71
C VAL A 51 -3.38 -6.65 -1.67
N TRP A 52 -3.73 -5.95 -0.59
CA TRP A 52 -4.61 -6.48 0.46
C TRP A 52 -6.09 -6.49 0.06
N GLU A 53 -6.43 -5.90 -1.09
CA GLU A 53 -7.76 -6.03 -1.71
C GLU A 53 -8.01 -7.46 -2.20
N ASP A 54 -6.94 -8.13 -2.66
CA ASP A 54 -6.95 -9.52 -3.15
C ASP A 54 -6.03 -10.38 -2.24
N PHE A 55 -6.35 -10.42 -0.94
CA PHE A 55 -5.52 -11.10 0.05
C PHE A 55 -5.34 -12.59 -0.29
N ASN A 56 -4.12 -13.09 -0.14
CA ASN A 56 -3.68 -14.43 -0.57
C ASN A 56 -3.86 -14.69 -2.08
N ALA A 57 -3.83 -13.63 -2.90
CA ALA A 57 -4.10 -13.68 -4.35
C ALA A 57 -5.49 -14.22 -4.71
N ILE A 58 -6.45 -14.12 -3.80
CA ILE A 58 -7.86 -14.41 -4.04
C ILE A 58 -8.54 -13.09 -4.41
N ASN A 59 -9.14 -13.06 -5.60
CA ASN A 59 -9.82 -11.87 -6.10
C ASN A 59 -10.96 -11.44 -5.16
N GLU A 60 -11.07 -10.12 -4.91
CA GLU A 60 -12.12 -9.54 -4.07
C GLU A 60 -12.18 -10.13 -2.63
N ASN A 61 -11.02 -10.48 -2.07
CA ASN A 61 -10.89 -11.00 -0.71
C ASN A 61 -10.12 -10.01 0.19
N PRO A 62 -10.72 -8.89 0.60
CA PRO A 62 -10.02 -7.87 1.36
C PRO A 62 -9.62 -8.38 2.76
N TYR A 63 -8.35 -8.14 3.12
CA TYR A 63 -7.78 -8.59 4.39
C TYR A 63 -8.40 -7.93 5.63
N ASN A 64 -8.79 -6.67 5.51
CA ASN A 64 -9.36 -5.87 6.59
C ASN A 64 -10.26 -4.76 6.03
N LEU A 65 -10.92 -4.00 6.92
CA LEU A 65 -11.84 -2.94 6.52
C LEU A 65 -11.15 -1.87 5.65
N TYR A 66 -9.92 -1.50 5.95
CA TYR A 66 -9.14 -0.58 5.11
C TYR A 66 -9.05 -1.06 3.66
N SER A 67 -8.69 -2.32 3.44
CA SER A 67 -8.57 -2.88 2.09
C SER A 67 -9.92 -3.06 1.40
N ALA A 68 -11.00 -3.29 2.16
CA ALA A 68 -12.36 -3.28 1.62
C ALA A 68 -12.75 -1.89 1.10
N TYR A 69 -12.46 -0.81 1.84
CA TYR A 69 -12.66 0.56 1.36
C TYR A 69 -11.82 0.89 0.11
N LYS A 70 -10.57 0.42 0.05
CA LYS A 70 -9.72 0.60 -1.14
C LYS A 70 -10.29 -0.14 -2.35
N ASN A 71 -10.79 -1.37 -2.18
CA ASN A 71 -11.47 -2.13 -3.24
C ASN A 71 -12.74 -1.40 -3.71
N ALA A 72 -13.59 -0.95 -2.78
CA ALA A 72 -14.80 -0.18 -3.12
C ALA A 72 -14.46 1.08 -3.92
N PHE A 73 -13.44 1.84 -3.53
CA PHE A 73 -13.00 3.02 -4.28
C PHE A 73 -12.45 2.65 -5.66
N SER A 74 -11.72 1.55 -5.80
CA SER A 74 -11.26 1.05 -7.11
C SER A 74 -12.43 0.74 -8.07
N LYS A 75 -13.58 0.24 -7.54
CA LYS A 75 -14.80 0.06 -8.34
C LYS A 75 -15.39 1.41 -8.79
N ILE A 76 -15.38 2.40 -7.92
CA ILE A 76 -15.83 3.76 -8.25
C ILE A 76 -14.94 4.36 -9.34
N VAL A 77 -13.60 4.27 -9.21
CA VAL A 77 -12.66 4.71 -10.26
C VAL A 77 -12.95 4.02 -11.59
N ASN A 78 -13.28 2.72 -11.58
CA ASN A 78 -13.65 2.01 -12.79
C ASN A 78 -14.95 2.52 -13.44
N PHE A 79 -15.92 2.97 -12.64
CA PHE A 79 -17.12 3.62 -13.16
C PHE A 79 -16.76 4.90 -13.93
N TYR A 80 -15.97 5.80 -13.31
CA TYR A 80 -15.53 7.03 -13.99
C TYR A 80 -14.69 6.75 -15.24
N LYS A 81 -13.80 5.76 -15.21
CA LYS A 81 -13.01 5.34 -16.36
C LYS A 81 -13.88 4.90 -17.54
N LYS A 82 -14.99 4.19 -17.29
CA LYS A 82 -15.92 3.76 -18.35
C LYS A 82 -16.67 4.93 -18.97
N ASN A 83 -17.02 5.92 -18.16
CA ASN A 83 -17.85 7.05 -18.55
C ASN A 83 -17.05 8.28 -19.04
N ASN A 84 -15.73 8.29 -18.85
CA ASN A 84 -14.86 9.37 -19.28
C ASN A 84 -13.71 8.84 -20.14
N LYS A 85 -13.76 9.10 -21.45
CA LYS A 85 -12.74 8.65 -22.41
C LYS A 85 -11.60 9.64 -22.61
N LEU A 86 -11.71 10.85 -22.09
CA LEU A 86 -10.71 11.92 -22.23
C LEU A 86 -9.60 11.82 -21.19
N ILE A 87 -9.86 11.16 -20.06
CA ILE A 87 -8.92 11.02 -18.96
C ILE A 87 -8.36 9.60 -18.92
N LYS A 88 -7.05 9.48 -18.76
CA LYS A 88 -6.35 8.21 -18.59
C LYS A 88 -6.33 7.82 -17.10
N PHE A 89 -7.04 6.77 -16.73
CA PHE A 89 -7.12 6.26 -15.36
C PHE A 89 -6.14 5.12 -15.14
N TYR A 90 -5.30 5.27 -14.12
CA TYR A 90 -4.35 4.24 -13.66
C TYR A 90 -4.66 3.88 -12.21
N ASP A 91 -4.64 2.60 -11.90
CA ASP A 91 -4.78 2.09 -10.54
C ASP A 91 -3.52 1.30 -10.17
N LEU A 92 -2.69 1.84 -9.26
CA LEU A 92 -1.46 1.23 -8.82
C LEU A 92 -1.71 0.42 -7.54
N MET A 93 -1.86 -0.89 -7.68
CA MET A 93 -1.93 -1.82 -6.56
C MET A 93 -0.53 -2.04 -6.01
N ILE A 94 -0.24 -1.51 -4.81
CA ILE A 94 1.08 -1.56 -4.19
C ILE A 94 1.16 -2.65 -3.11
N SER A 95 2.32 -3.31 -3.02
CA SER A 95 2.64 -4.27 -1.96
C SER A 95 3.10 -3.56 -0.67
N ASP A 96 3.63 -4.32 0.31
CA ASP A 96 4.11 -3.74 1.57
C ASP A 96 5.26 -2.77 1.35
N THR A 97 5.02 -1.50 1.66
CA THR A 97 5.99 -0.43 1.40
C THR A 97 6.93 -0.18 2.57
N PHE A 98 8.15 0.23 2.26
CA PHE A 98 9.11 0.76 3.22
C PHE A 98 9.90 1.92 2.61
N GLY A 99 10.44 2.79 3.46
CA GLY A 99 11.25 3.93 3.03
C GLY A 99 11.97 4.60 4.20
N ASN A 100 12.76 5.62 3.88
CA ASN A 100 13.31 6.50 4.89
C ASN A 100 12.16 7.35 5.46
N ASN A 101 12.22 7.66 6.76
CA ASN A 101 11.22 8.46 7.46
C ASN A 101 9.80 7.84 7.55
N ASP A 102 9.64 6.56 7.24
CA ASP A 102 8.39 5.85 7.46
C ASP A 102 8.24 5.51 8.95
N ASN A 103 7.34 6.20 9.65
CA ASN A 103 7.09 6.01 11.09
C ASN A 103 5.96 5.00 11.38
N ARG A 104 5.36 4.41 10.35
CA ARG A 104 4.26 3.44 10.52
C ARG A 104 4.74 2.16 11.20
N TYR A 105 3.84 1.52 11.94
CA TYR A 105 4.10 0.25 12.64
C TYR A 105 4.19 -0.92 11.65
N LYS A 106 5.28 -0.96 10.86
CA LYS A 106 5.59 -2.00 9.88
C LYS A 106 6.83 -2.78 10.28
N ILE A 107 7.04 -3.95 9.67
CA ILE A 107 8.08 -4.90 10.07
C ILE A 107 9.47 -4.27 10.15
N ILE A 108 9.89 -3.52 9.13
CA ILE A 108 11.23 -2.90 9.10
C ILE A 108 11.37 -1.84 10.22
N ASN A 109 10.36 -1.02 10.42
CA ASN A 109 10.36 0.01 11.44
C ASN A 109 10.33 -0.58 12.85
N ASN A 110 9.59 -1.68 13.05
CA ASN A 110 9.58 -2.41 14.31
C ASN A 110 10.92 -3.05 14.62
N LEU A 111 11.58 -3.65 13.61
CA LEU A 111 12.94 -4.16 13.77
C LEU A 111 13.89 -3.05 14.21
N LYS A 112 13.89 -1.89 13.50
CA LYS A 112 14.74 -0.74 13.84
C LYS A 112 14.45 -0.20 15.25
N LYS A 113 13.16 0.03 15.57
CA LYS A 113 12.73 0.58 16.88
C LYS A 113 13.10 -0.33 18.03
N ASN A 114 12.80 -1.63 17.90
CA ASN A 114 13.05 -2.59 18.97
C ASN A 114 14.55 -2.89 19.13
N TYR A 115 15.31 -2.87 18.04
CA TYR A 115 16.76 -2.96 18.10
C TYR A 115 17.37 -1.81 18.92
N LYS A 116 16.97 -0.55 18.62
CA LYS A 116 17.42 0.63 19.38
C LYS A 116 17.09 0.53 20.88
N ASN A 117 15.90 0.04 21.20
CA ASN A 117 15.40 -0.06 22.56
C ASN A 117 15.78 -1.39 23.25
N ASN A 118 16.60 -2.24 22.63
CA ASN A 118 16.99 -3.56 23.13
C ASN A 118 15.79 -4.47 23.49
N LYS A 119 14.63 -4.28 22.82
CA LYS A 119 13.39 -5.03 23.04
C LYS A 119 13.22 -6.14 22.00
N PRO A 120 12.55 -7.26 22.33
CA PRO A 120 12.27 -8.30 21.34
C PRO A 120 11.22 -7.84 20.34
N THR A 121 11.42 -8.17 19.05
CA THR A 121 10.42 -7.98 18.01
C THR A 121 9.55 -9.22 17.90
N LYS A 122 8.24 -9.07 18.12
CA LYS A 122 7.26 -10.16 17.95
C LYS A 122 6.99 -10.40 16.47
N ILE A 123 7.16 -11.62 16.01
CA ILE A 123 6.90 -12.06 14.63
C ILE A 123 6.01 -13.29 14.66
N ILE A 124 4.90 -13.26 13.93
CA ILE A 124 3.83 -14.26 13.97
C ILE A 124 4.32 -15.65 13.56
N SER A 125 5.19 -15.76 12.54
CA SER A 125 5.66 -17.04 12.03
C SER A 125 7.05 -16.95 11.40
N LYS A 126 7.86 -18.00 11.60
CA LYS A 126 9.17 -18.16 10.95
C LYS A 126 9.08 -18.33 9.42
N ASN A 127 7.93 -18.82 8.94
CA ASN A 127 7.69 -19.12 7.53
C ASN A 127 7.06 -17.95 6.77
N LEU A 128 6.83 -16.81 7.46
CA LEU A 128 6.26 -15.63 6.83
C LEU A 128 7.17 -15.12 5.72
N SER A 129 6.56 -14.82 4.58
CA SER A 129 7.19 -14.20 3.43
C SER A 129 6.41 -12.96 3.06
N ILE A 130 7.11 -11.87 2.79
CA ILE A 130 6.51 -10.56 2.48
C ILE A 130 7.11 -9.99 1.21
N ASN A 131 6.31 -9.26 0.46
CA ASN A 131 6.77 -8.50 -0.70
C ASN A 131 7.04 -7.06 -0.27
N LEU A 132 8.29 -6.72 -0.07
CA LEU A 132 8.72 -5.39 0.38
C LEU A 132 9.04 -4.51 -0.83
N LEU A 133 8.32 -3.41 -0.97
CA LEU A 133 8.49 -2.43 -2.03
C LEU A 133 9.09 -1.13 -1.48
N ASN A 134 10.20 -0.67 -2.06
CA ASN A 134 10.78 0.61 -1.66
C ASN A 134 9.93 1.77 -2.20
N ILE A 135 9.77 2.82 -1.41
CA ILE A 135 9.03 4.02 -1.82
C ILE A 135 9.62 4.65 -3.10
N ARG A 136 10.94 4.57 -3.30
CA ARG A 136 11.60 5.05 -4.52
C ARG A 136 11.16 4.30 -5.79
N ASP A 137 10.78 3.03 -5.67
CA ASP A 137 10.26 2.28 -6.82
C ASP A 137 8.84 2.72 -7.16
N ILE A 138 8.06 3.14 -6.16
CA ILE A 138 6.74 3.74 -6.37
C ILE A 138 6.89 5.11 -7.05
N GLU A 139 7.82 5.94 -6.60
CA GLU A 139 8.14 7.23 -7.21
C GLU A 139 8.52 7.07 -8.69
N LYS A 140 9.41 6.12 -9.01
CA LYS A 140 9.80 5.81 -10.39
C LYS A 140 8.62 5.35 -11.24
N ALA A 141 7.81 4.41 -10.73
CA ALA A 141 6.64 3.92 -11.45
C ALA A 141 5.63 5.04 -11.71
N THR A 142 5.39 5.89 -10.71
CA THR A 142 4.51 7.05 -10.85
C THR A 142 5.04 8.04 -11.87
N SER A 143 6.34 8.34 -11.85
CA SER A 143 7.01 9.22 -12.83
C SER A 143 6.88 8.67 -14.25
N ILE A 144 7.01 7.34 -14.44
CA ILE A 144 6.81 6.69 -15.74
C ILE A 144 5.39 6.92 -16.22
N LEU A 145 4.36 6.77 -15.38
CA LEU A 145 2.96 7.01 -15.76
C LEU A 145 2.67 8.48 -16.08
N ILE A 146 3.33 9.40 -15.40
CA ILE A 146 3.20 10.84 -15.65
C ILE A 146 3.78 11.20 -17.03
N ASN A 147 5.02 10.77 -17.28
CA ASN A 147 5.83 11.27 -18.40
C ASN A 147 5.69 10.47 -19.69
N ASN A 148 5.10 9.27 -19.64
CA ASN A 148 4.99 8.41 -20.81
C ASN A 148 3.55 8.05 -21.16
N GLU A 149 3.35 7.64 -22.41
CA GLU A 149 2.07 7.15 -22.91
C GLU A 149 1.91 5.65 -22.62
N ILE A 150 1.57 5.34 -21.38
CA ILE A 150 1.33 3.98 -20.91
C ILE A 150 -0.17 3.65 -21.03
N LYS A 151 -0.50 2.41 -21.36
CA LYS A 151 -1.90 1.95 -21.46
C LYS A 151 -2.62 2.11 -20.11
N PRO A 152 -3.77 2.81 -20.05
CA PRO A 152 -4.53 3.00 -18.83
C PRO A 152 -5.15 1.69 -18.33
N LYS A 153 -4.66 1.18 -17.19
CA LYS A 153 -5.19 -0.03 -16.52
C LYS A 153 -4.76 -0.10 -15.07
N ARG A 154 -5.16 -1.16 -14.38
CA ARG A 154 -4.64 -1.55 -13.08
C ARG A 154 -3.27 -2.23 -13.25
N TYR A 155 -2.30 -1.78 -12.46
CA TYR A 155 -0.94 -2.31 -12.42
C TYR A 155 -0.60 -2.81 -11.03
N LEU A 156 -0.07 -4.03 -10.94
CA LEU A 156 0.48 -4.57 -9.71
C LEU A 156 1.95 -4.17 -9.59
N LEU A 157 2.26 -3.39 -8.56
CA LEU A 157 3.60 -2.94 -8.25
C LEU A 157 4.17 -3.75 -7.08
N LYS A 158 5.06 -4.67 -7.39
CA LYS A 158 5.70 -5.57 -6.42
C LYS A 158 7.11 -5.95 -6.86
N ASN A 159 7.94 -6.39 -5.93
CA ASN A 159 9.19 -7.04 -6.26
C ASN A 159 8.96 -8.42 -6.90
N SER A 160 9.89 -8.84 -7.77
CA SER A 160 9.84 -10.15 -8.42
C SER A 160 9.85 -11.33 -7.44
N LYS A 161 10.50 -11.14 -6.28
CA LYS A 161 10.61 -12.18 -5.23
C LYS A 161 10.10 -11.66 -3.89
N ASN A 162 9.41 -12.53 -3.17
CA ASN A 162 9.06 -12.29 -1.78
C ASN A 162 10.29 -12.51 -0.89
N THR A 163 10.41 -11.72 0.16
CA THR A 163 11.48 -11.82 1.16
C THR A 163 11.01 -12.68 2.32
N LYS A 164 11.70 -13.80 2.58
CA LYS A 164 11.47 -14.59 3.80
C LYS A 164 11.88 -13.78 5.03
N ILE A 165 11.06 -13.79 6.07
CA ILE A 165 11.33 -13.03 7.31
C ILE A 165 12.69 -13.42 7.93
N LYS A 166 13.07 -14.69 7.92
CA LYS A 166 14.40 -15.13 8.37
C LYS A 166 15.53 -14.45 7.60
N SER A 167 15.40 -14.35 6.26
CA SER A 167 16.39 -13.65 5.43
C SER A 167 16.49 -12.18 5.76
N LEU A 168 15.35 -11.51 5.97
CA LEU A 168 15.32 -10.11 6.39
C LEU A 168 16.03 -9.90 7.74
N ILE A 169 15.75 -10.75 8.73
CA ILE A 169 16.41 -10.70 10.04
C ILE A 169 17.91 -10.93 9.91
N ASN A 170 18.33 -11.91 9.11
CA ASN A 170 19.75 -12.20 8.89
C ASN A 170 20.47 -11.01 8.22
N GLN A 171 19.86 -10.37 7.22
CA GLN A 171 20.40 -9.15 6.60
C GLN A 171 20.47 -8.01 7.63
N PHE A 172 19.41 -7.82 8.43
CA PHE A 172 19.41 -6.82 9.48
C PHE A 172 20.54 -7.04 10.48
N ASN A 173 20.77 -8.28 10.92
CA ASN A 173 21.85 -8.63 11.85
C ASN A 173 23.26 -8.44 11.24
N LYS A 174 23.43 -8.66 9.91
CA LYS A 174 24.71 -8.40 9.24
C LYS A 174 25.05 -6.90 9.17
N LEU A 175 24.05 -6.05 9.09
CA LEU A 175 24.21 -4.59 9.00
C LEU A 175 24.34 -3.91 10.38
N ASN A 176 24.17 -4.64 11.47
CA ASN A 176 24.15 -4.09 12.82
C ASN A 176 25.15 -4.81 13.74
N LYS A 177 25.73 -4.09 14.70
CA LYS A 177 26.73 -4.61 15.64
C LYS A 177 26.19 -5.69 16.60
N LYS A 178 24.91 -5.65 16.94
CA LYS A 178 24.23 -6.59 17.83
C LYS A 178 23.18 -7.38 17.09
N LYS A 179 22.93 -8.63 17.48
CA LYS A 179 21.80 -9.39 16.96
C LYS A 179 20.49 -8.87 17.55
N ILE A 180 19.47 -8.73 16.70
CA ILE A 180 18.13 -8.36 17.14
C ILE A 180 17.48 -9.53 17.89
N LYS A 181 16.79 -9.20 18.98
CA LYS A 181 15.99 -10.18 19.74
C LYS A 181 14.67 -10.42 19.02
N ILE A 182 14.33 -11.68 18.76
CA ILE A 182 13.08 -12.07 18.10
C ILE A 182 12.27 -12.97 19.02
N SER A 183 11.00 -12.61 19.22
CA SER A 183 9.99 -13.46 19.85
C SER A 183 9.10 -14.02 18.74
N TRP A 184 9.18 -15.33 18.53
CA TRP A 184 8.38 -16.02 17.52
C TRP A 184 7.01 -16.38 18.10
N GLY A 185 5.94 -15.99 17.40
CA GLY A 185 4.61 -16.47 17.70
C GLY A 185 4.47 -17.94 17.28
N SER A 186 3.78 -18.73 18.08
CA SER A 186 3.22 -20.01 17.65
C SER A 186 2.02 -19.70 16.75
N LYS A 187 2.03 -20.12 15.47
CA LYS A 187 0.78 -20.26 14.75
C LYS A 187 -0.03 -21.34 15.47
N LYS A 188 -1.15 -20.96 16.08
CA LYS A 188 -2.25 -21.91 16.23
C LYS A 188 -2.86 -22.15 14.86
#